data_556431d8cd92fceed174770a637aee7f
#
_entry.id   556431d8cd92fceed174770a637aee7f
#
_cell.length_a   1.000
_cell.length_b   1.000
_cell.length_c   1.000
_cell.angle_alpha   90.00
_cell.angle_beta   90.00
_cell.angle_gamma   90.00
#
_symmetry.space_group_name_H-M   'P 1'
#
loop_
_entity.id
_entity.type
_entity.pdbx_description
1 polymer ?
#
loop_
_entity_poly.entity_id
_entity_poly.type
_entity_poly.pdbx_seq_one_letter_code
_entity_poly.pdbx_strand_id
1 'polypeptide(L)'
;MNEDLRKKLEAAREASRGLNRCQEADINRLLLSAADKVEAAIDKILAANATDLARMDKDNPKYDRLKLTPDRIRAIAADMRSVASLPSPLRRTLAEWTQPNGMRIRKVSVPFGVVGVIYEARPNVTFDVFSILMKSGNACVLKGGSDADASNRAAVDVLRESLLAEGFDEHSVTLLPPDHEATQEMLQAVGYVDLVIPRGSSRLIRFVRDNARVPVIETGAGVCHCYFDASGDLQKGSAIVSNAKTRRVSVCNALDCLLIDRARLSDLPALVAPMAAKHVVVRADEESYAALAGKYPHLEHADDSDWGKEYLDYKMSVRTVDGLGGALDHIARHTSHHSESIVAEDADACRVFSQEVDAACVYTNLPTAFTDGGQFGFGAEIGISTQKLHARGPMALPEMTTYKYVISGDGQTRD
;
A
#
# COMPACT_ATOMS: atom_id res chain seq x y z
N MET A 1 -22.87 -18.67 0.71
CA MET A 1 -23.00 -17.41 -0.12
C MET A 1 -24.46 -17.27 -0.50
N ASN A 2 -25.05 -16.13 -0.18
CA ASN A 2 -26.44 -15.86 -0.55
C ASN A 2 -26.59 -15.63 -2.06
N GLU A 3 -27.83 -15.75 -2.58
CA GLU A 3 -28.06 -15.73 -4.03
C GLU A 3 -27.80 -14.35 -4.65
N ASP A 4 -28.10 -13.26 -3.95
CA ASP A 4 -27.86 -11.89 -4.43
C ASP A 4 -26.36 -11.62 -4.61
N LEU A 5 -25.56 -11.97 -3.62
CA LEU A 5 -24.11 -11.82 -3.70
C LEU A 5 -23.52 -12.70 -4.81
N ARG A 6 -24.00 -13.94 -4.94
CA ARG A 6 -23.56 -14.84 -6.01
C ARG A 6 -23.79 -14.23 -7.39
N LYS A 7 -24.99 -13.69 -7.64
CA LYS A 7 -25.31 -13.02 -8.92
C LYS A 7 -24.41 -11.81 -9.19
N LYS A 8 -24.13 -10.99 -8.17
CA LYS A 8 -23.21 -9.83 -8.29
C LYS A 8 -21.81 -10.27 -8.66
N LEU A 9 -21.29 -11.33 -8.04
CA LEU A 9 -19.95 -11.86 -8.32
C LEU A 9 -19.87 -12.54 -9.69
N GLU A 10 -20.93 -13.25 -10.13
CA GLU A 10 -21.04 -13.81 -11.48
C GLU A 10 -21.00 -12.69 -12.54
N ALA A 11 -21.75 -11.61 -12.33
CA ALA A 11 -21.74 -10.46 -13.22
C ALA A 11 -20.37 -9.78 -13.28
N ALA A 12 -19.71 -9.57 -12.13
CA ALA A 12 -18.36 -9.02 -12.10
C ALA A 12 -17.36 -9.92 -12.86
N ARG A 13 -17.50 -11.25 -12.73
CA ARG A 13 -16.65 -12.21 -13.46
C ARG A 13 -16.86 -12.16 -14.98
N GLU A 14 -18.09 -12.00 -15.44
CA GLU A 14 -18.35 -11.84 -16.88
C GLU A 14 -17.84 -10.49 -17.38
N ALA A 15 -18.03 -9.40 -16.62
CA ALA A 15 -17.47 -8.09 -16.93
C ALA A 15 -15.93 -8.13 -17.08
N SER A 16 -15.23 -8.88 -16.21
CA SER A 16 -13.76 -9.02 -16.27
C SER A 16 -13.28 -9.64 -17.58
N ARG A 17 -14.06 -10.57 -18.16
CA ARG A 17 -13.76 -11.14 -19.48
C ARG A 17 -13.88 -10.10 -20.59
N GLY A 18 -14.85 -9.16 -20.47
CA GLY A 18 -15.00 -8.01 -21.34
C GLY A 18 -13.77 -7.11 -21.32
N LEU A 19 -13.34 -6.74 -20.13
CA LEU A 19 -12.16 -5.88 -19.92
C LEU A 19 -10.89 -6.45 -20.56
N ASN A 20 -10.68 -7.77 -20.51
CA ASN A 20 -9.51 -8.40 -21.10
C ASN A 20 -9.44 -8.27 -22.64
N ARG A 21 -10.56 -7.90 -23.30
CA ARG A 21 -10.64 -7.67 -24.76
C ARG A 21 -10.41 -6.22 -25.15
N CYS A 22 -10.53 -5.29 -24.20
CA CYS A 22 -10.39 -3.85 -24.46
C CYS A 22 -8.96 -3.46 -24.83
N GLN A 23 -8.84 -2.42 -25.66
CA GLN A 23 -7.55 -1.82 -25.96
C GLN A 23 -7.19 -0.78 -24.88
N GLU A 24 -5.90 -0.46 -24.78
CA GLU A 24 -5.43 0.54 -23.84
C GLU A 24 -6.11 1.91 -24.03
N ALA A 25 -6.33 2.32 -25.28
CA ALA A 25 -7.00 3.57 -25.61
C ALA A 25 -8.43 3.64 -25.06
N ASP A 26 -9.16 2.53 -25.05
CA ASP A 26 -10.54 2.47 -24.54
C ASP A 26 -10.54 2.63 -23.02
N ILE A 27 -9.63 1.98 -22.33
CA ILE A 27 -9.46 2.10 -20.87
C ILE A 27 -9.04 3.54 -20.49
N ASN A 28 -8.11 4.13 -21.25
CA ASN A 28 -7.70 5.52 -20.99
C ASN A 28 -8.88 6.49 -21.16
N ARG A 29 -9.67 6.34 -22.21
CA ARG A 29 -10.88 7.15 -22.44
C ARG A 29 -11.88 6.98 -21.30
N LEU A 30 -12.13 5.76 -20.83
CA LEU A 30 -12.97 5.49 -19.67
C LEU A 30 -12.48 6.23 -18.43
N LEU A 31 -11.18 6.14 -18.09
CA LEU A 31 -10.63 6.78 -16.89
C LEU A 31 -10.70 8.32 -16.97
N LEU A 32 -10.47 8.90 -18.14
CA LEU A 32 -10.62 10.35 -18.35
C LEU A 32 -12.08 10.78 -18.19
N SER A 33 -13.01 10.06 -18.83
CA SER A 33 -14.46 10.29 -18.70
C SER A 33 -14.93 10.14 -17.24
N ALA A 34 -14.41 9.14 -16.52
CA ALA A 34 -14.73 8.94 -15.10
C ALA A 34 -14.21 10.11 -14.25
N ALA A 35 -12.99 10.60 -14.49
CA ALA A 35 -12.45 11.76 -13.79
C ALA A 35 -13.31 13.02 -13.99
N ASP A 36 -13.74 13.27 -15.24
CA ASP A 36 -14.61 14.41 -15.57
C ASP A 36 -15.99 14.31 -14.87
N LYS A 37 -16.58 13.11 -14.84
CA LYS A 37 -17.84 12.86 -14.13
C LYS A 37 -17.71 12.98 -12.61
N VAL A 38 -16.58 12.55 -12.03
CA VAL A 38 -16.28 12.72 -10.60
C VAL A 38 -16.21 14.20 -10.23
N GLU A 39 -15.56 15.03 -11.04
CA GLU A 39 -15.54 16.49 -10.84
C GLU A 39 -16.92 17.12 -11.00
N ALA A 40 -17.68 16.71 -12.01
CA ALA A 40 -19.05 17.19 -12.22
C ALA A 40 -20.02 16.78 -11.09
N ALA A 41 -19.74 15.66 -10.40
CA ALA A 41 -20.56 15.14 -9.32
C ALA A 41 -20.10 15.57 -7.91
N ILE A 42 -19.23 16.59 -7.77
CA ILE A 42 -18.71 17.04 -6.47
C ILE A 42 -19.83 17.25 -5.45
N ASP A 43 -20.88 17.97 -5.80
CA ASP A 43 -21.98 18.28 -4.85
C ASP A 43 -22.75 17.00 -4.43
N LYS A 44 -22.99 16.06 -5.36
CA LYS A 44 -23.62 14.75 -5.08
C LYS A 44 -22.78 13.94 -4.10
N ILE A 45 -21.47 13.87 -4.34
CA ILE A 45 -20.53 13.12 -3.50
C ILE A 45 -20.39 13.76 -2.10
N LEU A 46 -20.32 15.11 -2.03
CA LEU A 46 -20.24 15.82 -0.75
C LEU A 46 -21.51 15.69 0.07
N ALA A 47 -22.70 15.71 -0.55
CA ALA A 47 -23.96 15.49 0.14
C ALA A 47 -24.02 14.09 0.78
N ALA A 48 -23.57 13.06 0.06
CA ALA A 48 -23.47 11.70 0.58
C ALA A 48 -22.42 11.61 1.71
N ASN A 49 -21.27 12.27 1.54
CA ASN A 49 -20.21 12.30 2.56
C ASN A 49 -20.66 13.02 3.84
N ALA A 50 -21.45 14.09 3.72
CA ALA A 50 -22.05 14.78 4.88
C ALA A 50 -22.96 13.84 5.70
N THR A 51 -23.70 12.93 5.03
CA THR A 51 -24.50 11.90 5.70
C THR A 51 -23.65 10.94 6.54
N ASP A 52 -22.50 10.52 6.01
CA ASP A 52 -21.58 9.66 6.75
C ASP A 52 -20.91 10.42 7.91
N LEU A 53 -20.44 11.64 7.67
CA LEU A 53 -19.82 12.49 8.70
C LEU A 53 -20.75 12.82 9.86
N ALA A 54 -22.06 12.99 9.59
CA ALA A 54 -23.04 13.26 10.64
C ALA A 54 -23.21 12.10 11.65
N ARG A 55 -22.78 10.88 11.27
CA ARG A 55 -22.83 9.68 12.14
C ARG A 55 -21.52 9.42 12.88
N MET A 56 -20.48 10.21 12.64
CA MET A 56 -19.17 10.03 13.25
C MET A 56 -18.83 11.20 14.16
N ASP A 57 -18.30 10.89 15.35
CA ASP A 57 -17.77 11.90 16.24
C ASP A 57 -16.59 12.64 15.58
N LYS A 58 -16.56 13.97 15.72
CA LYS A 58 -15.49 14.81 15.17
C LYS A 58 -14.13 14.54 15.80
N ASP A 59 -14.11 14.06 17.04
CA ASP A 59 -12.89 13.70 17.77
C ASP A 59 -12.41 12.27 17.42
N ASN A 60 -13.15 11.52 16.61
CA ASN A 60 -12.75 10.23 16.15
C ASN A 60 -11.54 10.34 15.19
N PRO A 61 -10.42 9.62 15.44
CA PRO A 61 -9.24 9.66 14.56
C PRO A 61 -9.51 9.31 13.10
N LYS A 62 -10.62 8.64 12.80
CA LYS A 62 -11.06 8.31 11.44
C LYS A 62 -11.78 9.45 10.73
N TYR A 63 -12.20 10.50 11.45
CA TYR A 63 -13.03 11.57 10.90
C TYR A 63 -12.35 12.30 9.73
N ASP A 64 -11.07 12.68 9.89
CA ASP A 64 -10.32 13.33 8.80
C ASP A 64 -10.11 12.43 7.60
N ARG A 65 -9.98 11.11 7.81
CA ARG A 65 -9.86 10.13 6.71
C ARG A 65 -11.17 9.96 5.94
N LEU A 66 -12.30 10.08 6.63
CA LEU A 66 -13.64 9.99 6.04
C LEU A 66 -14.01 11.25 5.26
N LYS A 67 -13.56 12.42 5.75
CA LYS A 67 -13.96 13.72 5.23
C LYS A 67 -13.46 13.96 3.80
N LEU A 68 -14.39 14.24 2.90
CA LEU A 68 -14.11 14.76 1.56
C LEU A 68 -14.32 16.29 1.55
N THR A 69 -13.62 16.97 0.65
CA THR A 69 -13.76 18.39 0.33
C THR A 69 -13.74 18.54 -1.20
N PRO A 70 -14.21 19.66 -1.76
CA PRO A 70 -14.10 19.89 -3.20
C PRO A 70 -12.68 19.71 -3.73
N ASP A 71 -11.67 20.19 -2.99
CA ASP A 71 -10.27 20.08 -3.40
C ASP A 71 -9.75 18.63 -3.32
N ARG A 72 -10.16 17.85 -2.31
CA ARG A 72 -9.84 16.42 -2.24
C ARG A 72 -10.46 15.64 -3.41
N ILE A 73 -11.69 15.97 -3.81
CA ILE A 73 -12.35 15.31 -4.96
C ILE A 73 -11.67 15.70 -6.28
N ARG A 74 -11.28 16.97 -6.46
CA ARG A 74 -10.48 17.39 -7.63
C ARG A 74 -9.12 16.70 -7.67
N ALA A 75 -8.46 16.54 -6.53
CA ALA A 75 -7.20 15.78 -6.44
C ALA A 75 -7.42 14.30 -6.86
N ILE A 76 -8.49 13.65 -6.39
CA ILE A 76 -8.87 12.30 -6.82
C ILE A 76 -9.03 12.23 -8.34
N ALA A 77 -9.76 13.17 -8.94
CA ALA A 77 -9.94 13.21 -10.40
C ALA A 77 -8.61 13.43 -11.14
N ALA A 78 -7.71 14.24 -10.59
CA ALA A 78 -6.37 14.43 -11.14
C ALA A 78 -5.54 13.13 -11.06
N ASP A 79 -5.62 12.39 -9.95
CA ASP A 79 -4.96 11.09 -9.79
C ASP A 79 -5.51 10.06 -10.79
N MET A 80 -6.82 10.03 -11.03
CA MET A 80 -7.43 9.18 -12.07
C MET A 80 -6.89 9.49 -13.47
N ARG A 81 -6.74 10.79 -13.82
CA ARG A 81 -6.12 11.21 -15.10
C ARG A 81 -4.65 10.82 -15.17
N SER A 82 -3.93 10.92 -14.05
CA SER A 82 -2.54 10.44 -13.95
C SER A 82 -2.45 8.95 -14.26
N VAL A 83 -3.30 8.11 -13.65
CA VAL A 83 -3.37 6.67 -13.94
C VAL A 83 -3.69 6.40 -15.40
N ALA A 84 -4.61 7.17 -16.01
CA ALA A 84 -4.92 7.03 -17.44
C ALA A 84 -3.66 7.23 -18.32
N SER A 85 -2.76 8.14 -17.94
CA SER A 85 -1.54 8.44 -18.68
C SER A 85 -0.43 7.40 -18.53
N LEU A 86 -0.49 6.55 -17.50
CA LEU A 86 0.50 5.50 -17.27
C LEU A 86 0.43 4.44 -18.38
N PRO A 87 1.55 3.81 -18.75
CA PRO A 87 1.55 2.73 -19.73
C PRO A 87 0.84 1.49 -19.19
N SER A 88 0.01 0.85 -20.01
CA SER A 88 -0.69 -0.38 -19.63
C SER A 88 0.27 -1.48 -19.19
N PRO A 89 0.00 -2.18 -18.08
CA PRO A 89 0.79 -3.33 -17.65
C PRO A 89 0.45 -4.61 -18.42
N LEU A 90 -0.61 -4.59 -19.25
CA LEU A 90 -1.14 -5.77 -19.91
C LEU A 90 -0.40 -6.12 -21.20
N ARG A 91 -0.41 -7.41 -21.54
CA ARG A 91 0.13 -7.96 -22.80
C ARG A 91 1.62 -7.67 -23.02
N ARG A 92 2.36 -7.31 -21.98
CA ARG A 92 3.80 -7.13 -22.05
C ARG A 92 4.50 -8.48 -22.11
N THR A 93 5.46 -8.61 -23.01
CA THR A 93 6.36 -9.77 -23.01
C THR A 93 7.37 -9.60 -21.88
N LEU A 94 7.24 -10.42 -20.84
CA LEU A 94 8.12 -10.41 -19.66
C LEU A 94 9.39 -11.22 -19.90
N ALA A 95 9.29 -12.29 -20.71
CA ALA A 95 10.41 -13.11 -21.16
C ALA A 95 10.02 -13.84 -22.44
N GLU A 96 10.99 -14.13 -23.28
CA GLU A 96 10.81 -14.90 -24.52
C GLU A 96 12.04 -15.74 -24.80
N TRP A 97 11.83 -16.99 -25.28
CA TRP A 97 12.89 -17.89 -25.73
C TRP A 97 12.34 -18.91 -26.69
N THR A 98 13.27 -19.52 -27.47
CA THR A 98 12.95 -20.58 -28.39
C THR A 98 13.67 -21.86 -27.98
N GLN A 99 12.96 -22.99 -27.98
CA GLN A 99 13.53 -24.30 -27.68
C GLN A 99 14.26 -24.87 -28.88
N PRO A 100 15.20 -25.84 -28.71
CA PRO A 100 15.91 -26.45 -29.81
C PRO A 100 15.02 -27.09 -30.89
N ASN A 101 13.80 -27.52 -30.52
CA ASN A 101 12.82 -28.08 -31.45
C ASN A 101 12.02 -27.01 -32.21
N GLY A 102 12.36 -25.72 -32.09
CA GLY A 102 11.67 -24.61 -32.72
C GLY A 102 10.44 -24.05 -31.99
N MET A 103 10.06 -24.65 -30.87
CA MET A 103 8.95 -24.15 -30.06
C MET A 103 9.29 -22.78 -29.43
N ARG A 104 8.52 -21.76 -29.76
CA ARG A 104 8.68 -20.40 -29.24
C ARG A 104 7.77 -20.18 -28.02
N ILE A 105 8.34 -19.74 -26.90
CA ILE A 105 7.66 -19.56 -25.65
C ILE A 105 7.76 -18.07 -25.25
N ARG A 106 6.61 -17.42 -25.01
CA ARG A 106 6.53 -16.08 -24.47
C ARG A 106 5.82 -16.08 -23.13
N LYS A 107 6.43 -15.49 -22.11
CA LYS A 107 5.78 -15.17 -20.83
C LYS A 107 5.16 -13.78 -20.97
N VAL A 108 3.85 -13.68 -20.89
CA VAL A 108 3.11 -12.41 -21.11
C VAL A 108 2.26 -12.04 -19.89
N SER A 109 2.21 -10.75 -19.56
CA SER A 109 1.37 -10.25 -18.47
C SER A 109 -0.10 -10.29 -18.84
N VAL A 110 -0.95 -10.66 -17.86
CA VAL A 110 -2.41 -10.74 -17.99
C VAL A 110 -3.06 -10.27 -16.68
N PRO A 111 -4.32 -9.78 -16.68
CA PRO A 111 -5.03 -9.45 -15.45
C PRO A 111 -5.24 -10.69 -14.58
N PHE A 112 -5.49 -10.47 -13.28
CA PHE A 112 -5.98 -11.53 -12.39
C PHE A 112 -7.40 -11.98 -12.80
N GLY A 113 -8.25 -11.00 -13.07
CA GLY A 113 -9.67 -11.19 -13.37
C GLY A 113 -10.56 -10.34 -12.48
N VAL A 114 -11.02 -10.88 -11.36
CA VAL A 114 -11.82 -10.18 -10.36
C VAL A 114 -10.98 -9.96 -9.10
N VAL A 115 -10.75 -8.70 -8.75
CA VAL A 115 -10.02 -8.31 -7.54
C VAL A 115 -10.97 -7.71 -6.52
N GLY A 116 -11.04 -8.33 -5.35
CA GLY A 116 -11.78 -7.84 -4.21
C GLY A 116 -10.95 -6.90 -3.35
N VAL A 117 -11.50 -5.74 -2.96
CA VAL A 117 -10.82 -4.83 -2.04
C VAL A 117 -11.71 -4.55 -0.84
N ILE A 118 -11.19 -4.86 0.36
CA ILE A 118 -11.87 -4.60 1.64
C ILE A 118 -11.19 -3.42 2.31
N TYR A 119 -11.95 -2.35 2.60
CA TYR A 119 -11.36 -1.12 3.14
C TYR A 119 -12.24 -0.44 4.19
N GLU A 120 -11.59 0.30 5.10
CA GLU A 120 -12.23 1.07 6.18
C GLU A 120 -12.29 2.55 5.80
N ALA A 121 -13.27 3.30 6.32
CA ALA A 121 -13.43 4.76 6.42
C ALA A 121 -12.55 5.65 5.48
N ARG A 122 -12.45 5.32 4.19
CA ARG A 122 -11.62 6.03 3.20
C ARG A 122 -12.33 6.07 1.84
N PRO A 123 -13.28 7.01 1.62
CA PRO A 123 -14.03 7.07 0.35
C PRO A 123 -13.16 7.24 -0.90
N ASN A 124 -12.00 7.89 -0.77
CA ASN A 124 -11.05 8.03 -1.88
C ASN A 124 -10.56 6.68 -2.42
N VAL A 125 -10.44 5.65 -1.57
CA VAL A 125 -9.99 4.31 -1.99
C VAL A 125 -10.86 3.72 -3.07
N THR A 126 -12.17 4.03 -3.09
CA THR A 126 -13.10 3.60 -4.16
C THR A 126 -12.61 4.03 -5.55
N PHE A 127 -12.17 5.27 -5.69
CA PHE A 127 -11.70 5.84 -6.96
C PHE A 127 -10.28 5.37 -7.32
N ASP A 128 -9.39 5.33 -6.33
CA ASP A 128 -8.00 4.90 -6.51
C ASP A 128 -7.96 3.45 -7.00
N VAL A 129 -8.69 2.56 -6.31
CA VAL A 129 -8.80 1.14 -6.65
C VAL A 129 -9.46 0.94 -8.01
N PHE A 130 -10.56 1.65 -8.31
CA PHE A 130 -11.20 1.60 -9.63
C PHE A 130 -10.21 1.92 -10.73
N SER A 131 -9.48 3.03 -10.61
CA SER A 131 -8.55 3.48 -11.64
C SER A 131 -7.44 2.48 -11.91
N ILE A 132 -6.81 1.96 -10.85
CA ILE A 132 -5.71 1.01 -10.98
C ILE A 132 -6.20 -0.34 -11.53
N LEU A 133 -7.33 -0.84 -11.03
CA LEU A 133 -7.85 -2.14 -11.47
C LEU A 133 -8.39 -2.08 -12.90
N MET A 134 -9.09 -1.02 -13.31
CA MET A 134 -9.48 -0.84 -14.71
C MET A 134 -8.28 -0.76 -15.63
N LYS A 135 -7.25 0.04 -15.28
CA LYS A 135 -6.04 0.19 -16.09
C LYS A 135 -5.26 -1.12 -16.22
N SER A 136 -5.34 -1.99 -15.22
CA SER A 136 -4.74 -3.33 -15.23
C SER A 136 -5.68 -4.45 -15.72
N GLY A 137 -6.88 -4.10 -16.25
CA GLY A 137 -7.82 -5.03 -16.88
C GLY A 137 -8.60 -5.92 -15.91
N ASN A 138 -8.68 -5.55 -14.64
CA ASN A 138 -9.41 -6.30 -13.61
C ASN A 138 -10.77 -5.67 -13.31
N ALA A 139 -11.80 -6.47 -13.16
CA ALA A 139 -13.03 -6.03 -12.51
C ALA A 139 -12.81 -5.89 -11.00
N CYS A 140 -13.41 -4.86 -10.38
CA CYS A 140 -13.26 -4.62 -8.97
C CYS A 140 -14.54 -4.92 -8.17
N VAL A 141 -14.39 -5.69 -7.09
CA VAL A 141 -15.42 -5.93 -6.09
C VAL A 141 -15.03 -5.20 -4.82
N LEU A 142 -15.79 -4.16 -4.49
CA LEU A 142 -15.49 -3.25 -3.39
C LEU A 142 -16.32 -3.61 -2.17
N LYS A 143 -15.68 -3.71 -1.02
CA LYS A 143 -16.34 -3.90 0.28
C LYS A 143 -15.86 -2.82 1.25
N GLY A 144 -16.56 -1.69 1.26
CA GLY A 144 -16.31 -0.59 2.19
C GLY A 144 -16.83 -0.87 3.61
N GLY A 145 -16.35 -0.09 4.56
CA GLY A 145 -16.91 -0.07 5.92
C GLY A 145 -18.24 0.70 5.99
N SER A 146 -19.06 0.42 7.01
CA SER A 146 -20.33 1.11 7.26
C SER A 146 -20.16 2.60 7.55
N ASP A 147 -18.97 3.01 8.00
CA ASP A 147 -18.63 4.41 8.29
C ASP A 147 -18.68 5.31 7.03
N ALA A 148 -18.51 4.73 5.82
CA ALA A 148 -18.43 5.45 4.55
C ALA A 148 -19.45 4.95 3.51
N ASP A 149 -20.54 4.28 3.92
CA ASP A 149 -21.45 3.59 3.01
C ASP A 149 -22.12 4.55 2.01
N ALA A 150 -22.65 5.70 2.47
CA ALA A 150 -23.28 6.67 1.60
C ALA A 150 -22.29 7.25 0.57
N SER A 151 -21.08 7.60 1.01
CA SER A 151 -20.01 8.09 0.15
C SER A 151 -19.58 7.06 -0.88
N ASN A 152 -19.43 5.81 -0.49
CA ASN A 152 -19.02 4.72 -1.39
C ASN A 152 -20.09 4.43 -2.44
N ARG A 153 -21.38 4.45 -2.07
CA ARG A 153 -22.48 4.31 -3.02
C ARG A 153 -22.49 5.42 -4.04
N ALA A 154 -22.42 6.68 -3.59
CA ALA A 154 -22.36 7.84 -4.49
C ALA A 154 -21.17 7.78 -5.44
N ALA A 155 -19.99 7.35 -4.95
CA ALA A 155 -18.80 7.16 -5.78
C ALA A 155 -19.02 6.08 -6.86
N VAL A 156 -19.50 4.89 -6.44
CA VAL A 156 -19.73 3.77 -7.37
C VAL A 156 -20.81 4.11 -8.41
N ASP A 157 -21.86 4.85 -8.04
CA ASP A 157 -22.88 5.29 -9.00
C ASP A 157 -22.27 6.15 -10.11
N VAL A 158 -21.41 7.12 -9.77
CA VAL A 158 -20.70 7.97 -10.73
C VAL A 158 -19.77 7.15 -11.63
N LEU A 159 -19.06 6.18 -11.06
CA LEU A 159 -18.17 5.29 -11.81
C LEU A 159 -18.96 4.39 -12.78
N ARG A 160 -20.11 3.86 -12.39
CA ARG A 160 -21.01 3.09 -13.25
C ARG A 160 -21.59 3.92 -14.39
N GLU A 161 -22.01 5.15 -14.09
CA GLU A 161 -22.45 6.11 -15.14
C GLU A 161 -21.35 6.34 -16.19
N SER A 162 -20.07 6.32 -15.76
CA SER A 162 -18.93 6.45 -16.67
C SER A 162 -18.71 5.19 -17.50
N LEU A 163 -18.79 4.01 -16.88
CA LEU A 163 -18.68 2.71 -17.57
C LEU A 163 -19.73 2.60 -18.68
N LEU A 164 -20.99 2.86 -18.36
CA LEU A 164 -22.09 2.80 -19.32
C LEU A 164 -21.93 3.81 -20.47
N ALA A 165 -21.49 5.04 -20.16
CA ALA A 165 -21.28 6.07 -21.17
C ALA A 165 -20.19 5.73 -22.20
N GLU A 166 -19.16 4.98 -21.75
CA GLU A 166 -18.06 4.53 -22.59
C GLU A 166 -18.24 3.12 -23.16
N GLY A 167 -19.44 2.51 -22.98
CA GLY A 167 -19.78 1.20 -23.53
C GLY A 167 -19.18 0.00 -22.77
N PHE A 168 -18.78 0.20 -21.52
CA PHE A 168 -18.33 -0.88 -20.65
C PHE A 168 -19.47 -1.45 -19.82
N ASP A 169 -19.28 -2.68 -19.34
CA ASP A 169 -20.21 -3.31 -18.42
C ASP A 169 -20.12 -2.63 -17.03
N GLU A 170 -21.26 -2.17 -16.50
CA GLU A 170 -21.32 -1.52 -15.18
C GLU A 170 -20.87 -2.43 -14.03
N HIS A 171 -20.94 -3.75 -14.21
CA HIS A 171 -20.48 -4.74 -13.23
C HIS A 171 -18.94 -4.85 -13.16
N SER A 172 -18.21 -4.12 -14.01
CA SER A 172 -16.76 -3.93 -13.86
C SER A 172 -16.42 -3.28 -12.52
N VAL A 173 -17.36 -2.58 -11.88
CA VAL A 173 -17.30 -2.13 -10.49
C VAL A 173 -18.52 -2.59 -9.71
N THR A 174 -18.31 -3.39 -8.67
CA THR A 174 -19.37 -3.94 -7.84
C THR A 174 -19.15 -3.56 -6.39
N LEU A 175 -20.12 -2.88 -5.75
CA LEU A 175 -20.09 -2.56 -4.33
C LEU A 175 -20.94 -3.58 -3.57
N LEU A 176 -20.30 -4.23 -2.57
CA LEU A 176 -20.97 -5.14 -1.65
C LEU A 176 -21.58 -4.40 -0.46
N PRO A 177 -22.58 -4.98 0.22
CA PRO A 177 -23.12 -4.46 1.47
C PRO A 177 -22.02 -4.23 2.52
N PRO A 178 -22.17 -3.22 3.41
CA PRO A 178 -21.13 -2.88 4.38
C PRO A 178 -21.07 -3.80 5.61
N ASP A 179 -21.90 -4.86 5.66
CA ASP A 179 -22.02 -5.79 6.77
C ASP A 179 -20.88 -6.82 6.84
N HIS A 180 -20.82 -7.55 7.95
CA HIS A 180 -19.80 -8.59 8.15
C HIS A 180 -20.07 -9.86 7.35
N GLU A 181 -21.34 -10.16 7.05
CA GLU A 181 -21.71 -11.33 6.28
C GLU A 181 -21.16 -11.25 4.86
N ALA A 182 -21.35 -10.12 4.18
CA ALA A 182 -20.78 -9.88 2.85
C ALA A 182 -19.24 -9.97 2.85
N THR A 183 -18.58 -9.56 3.94
CA THR A 183 -17.14 -9.76 4.08
C THR A 183 -16.78 -11.24 4.13
N GLN A 184 -17.42 -11.99 4.99
CA GLN A 184 -17.19 -13.43 5.14
C GLN A 184 -17.45 -14.18 3.82
N GLU A 185 -18.56 -13.90 3.17
CA GLU A 185 -18.93 -14.52 1.90
C GLU A 185 -17.92 -14.20 0.79
N MET A 186 -17.44 -12.95 0.71
CA MET A 186 -16.40 -12.54 -0.25
C MET A 186 -15.09 -13.28 -0.01
N LEU A 187 -14.67 -13.45 1.25
CA LEU A 187 -13.45 -14.18 1.60
C LEU A 187 -13.53 -15.68 1.22
N GLN A 188 -14.74 -16.23 1.13
CA GLN A 188 -15.01 -17.64 0.76
C GLN A 188 -15.34 -17.81 -0.73
N ALA A 189 -15.39 -16.73 -1.53
CA ALA A 189 -15.87 -16.71 -2.91
C ALA A 189 -14.87 -17.29 -3.93
N VAL A 190 -14.28 -18.45 -3.64
CA VAL A 190 -13.36 -19.16 -4.54
C VAL A 190 -14.08 -19.47 -5.85
N GLY A 191 -13.40 -19.17 -6.97
CA GLY A 191 -13.95 -19.32 -8.32
C GLY A 191 -14.76 -18.12 -8.82
N TYR A 192 -15.07 -17.15 -7.95
CA TYR A 192 -15.71 -15.86 -8.31
C TYR A 192 -14.76 -14.67 -8.17
N VAL A 193 -13.97 -14.64 -7.09
CA VAL A 193 -12.95 -13.65 -6.81
C VAL A 193 -11.59 -14.33 -6.91
N ASP A 194 -10.65 -13.71 -7.65
CA ASP A 194 -9.33 -14.28 -7.91
C ASP A 194 -8.28 -13.81 -6.90
N LEU A 195 -8.49 -12.63 -6.31
CA LEU A 195 -7.58 -12.01 -5.35
C LEU A 195 -8.35 -11.08 -4.40
N VAL A 196 -7.96 -11.03 -3.12
CA VAL A 196 -8.47 -10.05 -2.15
C VAL A 196 -7.32 -9.21 -1.60
N ILE A 197 -7.54 -7.88 -1.50
CA ILE A 197 -6.59 -6.91 -0.93
C ILE A 197 -7.27 -6.19 0.23
N PRO A 198 -6.88 -6.44 1.49
CA PRO A 198 -7.38 -5.67 2.63
C PRO A 198 -6.64 -4.32 2.75
N ARG A 199 -7.38 -3.24 3.07
CA ARG A 199 -6.91 -1.88 3.25
C ARG A 199 -7.47 -1.26 4.53
N GLY A 200 -6.75 -1.28 5.62
CA GLY A 200 -7.24 -0.73 6.89
C GLY A 200 -6.34 -1.01 8.07
N SER A 201 -6.92 -1.21 9.22
CA SER A 201 -6.23 -1.52 10.47
C SER A 201 -5.54 -2.90 10.40
N SER A 202 -4.48 -3.07 11.21
CA SER A 202 -3.82 -4.38 11.36
C SER A 202 -4.78 -5.49 11.81
N ARG A 203 -5.86 -5.13 12.52
CA ARG A 203 -6.93 -6.06 12.90
C ARG A 203 -7.68 -6.57 11.67
N LEU A 204 -8.08 -5.68 10.76
CA LEU A 204 -8.75 -6.05 9.51
C LEU A 204 -7.85 -6.93 8.65
N ILE A 205 -6.60 -6.55 8.49
CA ILE A 205 -5.63 -7.27 7.66
C ILE A 205 -5.44 -8.70 8.17
N ARG A 206 -5.20 -8.86 9.48
CA ARG A 206 -5.11 -10.19 10.11
C ARG A 206 -6.40 -11.00 9.96
N PHE A 207 -7.56 -10.37 10.18
CA PHE A 207 -8.84 -11.04 10.00
C PHE A 207 -9.01 -11.58 8.58
N VAL A 208 -8.71 -10.78 7.55
CA VAL A 208 -8.80 -11.20 6.15
C VAL A 208 -7.83 -12.36 5.87
N ARG A 209 -6.56 -12.21 6.26
CA ARG A 209 -5.54 -13.26 6.08
C ARG A 209 -5.96 -14.60 6.70
N ASP A 210 -6.45 -14.56 7.95
CA ASP A 210 -6.72 -15.77 8.73
C ASP A 210 -8.03 -16.46 8.31
N ASN A 211 -8.93 -15.75 7.60
CA ASN A 211 -10.25 -16.25 7.23
C ASN A 211 -10.49 -16.43 5.73
N ALA A 212 -9.61 -15.92 4.86
CA ALA A 212 -9.81 -16.02 3.43
C ALA A 212 -9.44 -17.40 2.88
N ARG A 213 -10.28 -17.90 1.97
CA ARG A 213 -9.98 -19.03 1.08
C ARG A 213 -9.56 -18.54 -0.31
N VAL A 214 -9.94 -17.32 -0.66
CA VAL A 214 -9.42 -16.61 -1.84
C VAL A 214 -8.01 -16.15 -1.54
N PRO A 215 -7.07 -16.18 -2.51
CA PRO A 215 -5.73 -15.61 -2.35
C PRO A 215 -5.78 -14.16 -1.84
N VAL A 216 -4.85 -13.81 -0.93
CA VAL A 216 -4.78 -12.47 -0.33
C VAL A 216 -3.40 -11.86 -0.58
N ILE A 217 -3.36 -10.58 -0.95
CA ILE A 217 -2.16 -9.77 -0.85
C ILE A 217 -2.31 -8.82 0.34
N GLU A 218 -1.48 -9.04 1.36
CA GLU A 218 -1.53 -8.22 2.57
C GLU A 218 -0.83 -6.87 2.36
N THR A 219 -1.49 -5.80 2.81
CA THR A 219 -0.85 -4.52 3.06
C THR A 219 -0.56 -4.44 4.56
N GLY A 220 0.65 -4.81 4.96
CA GLY A 220 1.01 -4.95 6.38
C GLY A 220 1.08 -3.62 7.15
N ALA A 221 1.17 -3.72 8.49
CA ALA A 221 1.62 -2.62 9.33
C ALA A 221 3.07 -2.25 8.97
N GLY A 222 3.42 -0.99 9.05
CA GLY A 222 4.75 -0.52 8.74
C GLY A 222 5.55 -0.22 10.02
N VAL A 223 6.23 -1.21 10.59
CA VAL A 223 7.27 -0.96 11.58
C VAL A 223 8.57 -0.74 10.84
N CYS A 224 9.05 0.50 10.82
CA CYS A 224 10.25 0.89 10.07
C CYS A 224 11.40 1.20 11.02
N HIS A 225 12.60 0.68 10.72
CA HIS A 225 13.83 0.98 11.46
C HIS A 225 14.78 1.85 10.64
N CYS A 226 15.59 2.63 11.35
CA CYS A 226 16.76 3.29 10.81
C CYS A 226 17.94 2.96 11.69
N TYR A 227 18.98 2.34 11.14
CA TYR A 227 20.23 2.08 11.84
C TYR A 227 21.25 3.18 11.54
N PHE A 228 21.73 3.85 12.59
CA PHE A 228 22.83 4.80 12.51
C PHE A 228 24.13 4.09 12.87
N ASP A 229 24.92 3.80 11.85
CA ASP A 229 26.15 3.02 11.91
C ASP A 229 27.32 3.79 12.53
N ALA A 230 28.35 3.06 12.97
CA ALA A 230 29.59 3.64 13.48
C ALA A 230 30.24 4.63 12.49
N SER A 231 30.13 4.38 11.19
CA SER A 231 30.64 5.24 10.12
C SER A 231 29.67 6.35 9.68
N GLY A 232 28.45 6.43 10.24
CA GLY A 232 27.39 7.32 9.80
C GLY A 232 27.76 8.79 9.90
N ASP A 233 27.47 9.57 8.87
CA ASP A 233 27.58 11.04 8.91
C ASP A 233 26.45 11.64 9.75
N LEU A 234 26.80 12.41 10.78
CA LEU A 234 25.84 12.96 11.74
C LEU A 234 24.84 13.92 11.10
N GLN A 235 25.28 14.75 10.17
CA GLN A 235 24.41 15.74 9.52
C GLN A 235 23.40 15.04 8.61
N LYS A 236 23.84 14.09 7.80
CA LYS A 236 22.95 13.25 6.98
C LYS A 236 21.98 12.47 7.86
N GLY A 237 22.49 11.82 8.91
CA GLY A 237 21.68 11.00 9.82
C GLY A 237 20.59 11.81 10.51
N SER A 238 20.91 13.00 11.03
CA SER A 238 19.92 13.87 11.68
C SER A 238 18.82 14.31 10.70
N ALA A 239 19.17 14.65 9.45
CA ALA A 239 18.20 15.01 8.43
C ALA A 239 17.31 13.81 8.04
N ILE A 240 17.89 12.62 7.85
CA ILE A 240 17.19 11.39 7.46
C ILE A 240 16.21 10.95 8.57
N VAL A 241 16.67 10.84 9.81
CA VAL A 241 15.87 10.40 10.96
C VAL A 241 14.72 11.38 11.22
N SER A 242 15.02 12.69 11.22
CA SER A 242 13.99 13.71 11.40
C SER A 242 12.95 13.68 10.28
N ASN A 243 13.34 13.58 9.02
CA ASN A 243 12.43 13.47 7.89
C ASN A 243 11.59 12.19 7.96
N ALA A 244 12.21 11.04 8.18
CA ALA A 244 11.53 9.75 8.27
C ALA A 244 10.44 9.75 9.35
N LYS A 245 10.69 10.40 10.51
CA LYS A 245 9.71 10.47 11.59
C LYS A 245 8.69 11.58 11.44
N THR A 246 9.08 12.78 11.02
CA THR A 246 8.24 13.98 11.21
C THR A 246 7.55 14.49 9.95
N ARG A 247 7.87 13.98 8.76
CA ARG A 247 7.22 14.38 7.51
C ARG A 247 5.71 14.09 7.55
N ARG A 248 5.36 12.87 7.96
CA ARG A 248 3.97 12.42 8.16
C ARG A 248 3.96 11.20 9.08
N VAL A 249 3.49 11.35 10.30
CA VAL A 249 3.55 10.28 11.31
C VAL A 249 2.48 9.19 11.13
N SER A 250 1.36 9.49 10.45
CA SER A 250 0.19 8.61 10.34
C SER A 250 0.24 7.65 9.13
N VAL A 251 1.44 7.36 8.61
CA VAL A 251 1.68 6.48 7.45
C VAL A 251 2.63 5.35 7.81
N CYS A 252 2.50 4.22 7.10
CA CYS A 252 3.24 3.00 7.38
C CYS A 252 4.75 3.05 7.09
N ASN A 253 5.22 4.07 6.36
CA ASN A 253 6.65 4.28 6.08
C ASN A 253 7.33 5.27 7.05
N ALA A 254 6.60 5.74 8.09
CA ALA A 254 7.20 6.59 9.12
C ALA A 254 8.16 5.79 10.00
N LEU A 255 9.25 6.41 10.43
CA LEU A 255 10.22 5.78 11.32
C LEU A 255 9.59 5.48 12.69
N ASP A 256 9.72 4.23 13.16
CA ASP A 256 9.23 3.82 14.48
C ASP A 256 10.37 3.46 15.45
N CYS A 257 11.51 2.99 14.94
CA CYS A 257 12.65 2.65 15.77
C CYS A 257 13.96 3.14 15.17
N LEU A 258 14.71 3.94 15.94
CA LEU A 258 16.08 4.30 15.65
C LEU A 258 17.01 3.34 16.37
N LEU A 259 17.86 2.63 15.65
CA LEU A 259 18.96 1.84 16.19
C LEU A 259 20.23 2.67 16.10
N ILE A 260 20.93 2.84 17.21
CA ILE A 260 22.19 3.59 17.23
C ILE A 260 23.35 2.67 17.61
N ASP A 261 24.42 2.74 16.82
CA ASP A 261 25.66 2.08 17.17
C ASP A 261 26.18 2.59 18.52
N ARG A 262 26.58 1.68 19.42
CA ARG A 262 27.10 2.01 20.75
C ARG A 262 28.27 3.01 20.70
N ALA A 263 29.13 2.90 19.68
CA ALA A 263 30.26 3.81 19.47
C ALA A 263 29.80 5.25 19.17
N ARG A 264 28.53 5.44 18.80
CA ARG A 264 27.96 6.75 18.39
C ARG A 264 26.92 7.30 19.38
N LEU A 265 26.79 6.73 20.59
CA LEU A 265 25.87 7.20 21.63
C LEU A 265 26.06 8.69 21.98
N SER A 266 27.29 9.20 21.92
CA SER A 266 27.58 10.62 22.14
C SER A 266 26.91 11.55 21.12
N ASP A 267 26.62 11.07 19.91
CA ASP A 267 25.99 11.82 18.84
C ASP A 267 24.47 11.81 18.91
N LEU A 268 23.87 10.88 19.67
CA LEU A 268 22.44 10.69 19.76
C LEU A 268 21.66 11.98 20.08
N PRO A 269 22.07 12.85 21.02
CA PRO A 269 21.38 14.10 21.28
C PRO A 269 21.29 15.00 20.04
N ALA A 270 22.36 15.11 19.26
CA ALA A 270 22.39 15.92 18.05
C ALA A 270 21.59 15.28 16.91
N LEU A 271 21.60 13.94 16.83
CA LEU A 271 20.86 13.18 15.82
C LEU A 271 19.35 13.38 15.95
N VAL A 272 18.81 13.41 17.18
CA VAL A 272 17.36 13.54 17.44
C VAL A 272 16.90 14.97 17.72
N ALA A 273 17.81 15.93 17.89
CA ALA A 273 17.49 17.32 18.26
C ALA A 273 16.41 17.99 17.39
N PRO A 274 16.39 17.85 16.04
CA PRO A 274 15.37 18.49 15.21
C PRO A 274 13.94 18.04 15.51
N MET A 275 13.76 16.86 16.06
CA MET A 275 12.44 16.29 16.35
C MET A 275 11.80 16.91 17.60
N ALA A 276 12.57 17.55 18.48
CA ALA A 276 12.06 18.21 19.69
C ALA A 276 11.06 19.33 19.36
N ALA A 277 11.27 20.06 18.28
CA ALA A 277 10.37 21.11 17.80
C ALA A 277 8.98 20.58 17.33
N LYS A 278 8.90 19.29 17.04
CA LYS A 278 7.64 18.59 16.70
C LYS A 278 7.07 17.79 17.87
N HIS A 279 7.62 17.96 19.07
CA HIS A 279 7.22 17.26 20.29
C HIS A 279 7.25 15.73 20.17
N VAL A 280 8.20 15.18 19.39
CA VAL A 280 8.33 13.73 19.25
C VAL A 280 8.74 13.14 20.59
N VAL A 281 7.96 12.20 21.11
CA VAL A 281 8.31 11.45 22.31
C VAL A 281 9.30 10.34 21.91
N VAL A 282 10.47 10.38 22.52
CA VAL A 282 11.53 9.36 22.34
C VAL A 282 11.48 8.38 23.50
N ARG A 283 11.18 7.11 23.22
CA ARG A 283 11.23 6.01 24.16
C ARG A 283 12.56 5.25 24.00
N ALA A 284 13.44 5.41 24.96
CA ALA A 284 14.82 5.00 24.85
C ALA A 284 15.16 3.85 25.81
N ASP A 285 16.02 2.91 25.37
CA ASP A 285 16.65 1.96 26.27
C ASP A 285 17.54 2.68 27.30
N GLU A 286 18.03 1.98 28.30
CA GLU A 286 18.77 2.57 29.42
C GLU A 286 20.00 3.38 28.98
N GLU A 287 20.76 2.90 27.98
CA GLU A 287 21.96 3.58 27.51
C GLU A 287 21.62 4.83 26.68
N SER A 288 20.68 4.69 25.76
CA SER A 288 20.16 5.81 24.96
C SER A 288 19.45 6.83 25.84
N TYR A 289 18.72 6.39 26.88
CA TYR A 289 18.08 7.28 27.85
C TYR A 289 19.12 8.11 28.60
N ALA A 290 20.17 7.46 29.13
CA ALA A 290 21.27 8.16 29.83
C ALA A 290 21.97 9.20 28.91
N ALA A 291 22.14 8.89 27.62
CA ALA A 291 22.74 9.82 26.65
C ALA A 291 21.86 11.04 26.38
N LEU A 292 20.52 10.89 26.44
CA LEU A 292 19.53 11.92 26.16
C LEU A 292 19.05 12.71 27.38
N ALA A 293 19.26 12.17 28.60
CA ALA A 293 18.81 12.78 29.86
C ALA A 293 19.33 14.23 30.01
N GLY A 294 18.41 15.17 30.23
CA GLY A 294 18.71 16.59 30.32
C GLY A 294 19.04 17.29 28.98
N LYS A 295 19.06 16.57 27.86
CA LYS A 295 19.40 17.10 26.53
C LYS A 295 18.22 17.01 25.53
N TYR A 296 17.25 16.13 25.76
CA TYR A 296 16.05 15.98 24.94
C TYR A 296 14.78 16.15 25.81
N PRO A 297 13.82 17.03 25.43
CA PRO A 297 12.73 17.43 26.33
C PRO A 297 11.60 16.39 26.49
N HIS A 298 11.40 15.52 25.48
CA HIS A 298 10.28 14.57 25.44
C HIS A 298 10.81 13.14 25.50
N LEU A 299 11.42 12.77 26.61
CA LEU A 299 12.12 11.51 26.80
C LEU A 299 11.37 10.62 27.80
N GLU A 300 11.18 9.35 27.42
CA GLU A 300 10.59 8.30 28.24
C GLU A 300 11.47 7.05 28.18
N HIS A 301 11.38 6.18 29.21
CA HIS A 301 11.98 4.85 29.14
C HIS A 301 11.19 3.95 28.20
N ALA A 302 11.87 3.19 27.37
CA ALA A 302 11.27 2.13 26.57
C ALA A 302 11.08 0.86 27.41
N ASP A 303 10.10 0.07 27.01
CA ASP A 303 9.91 -1.30 27.50
C ASP A 303 9.81 -2.30 26.32
N ASP A 304 9.70 -3.59 26.63
CA ASP A 304 9.69 -4.64 25.60
C ASP A 304 8.55 -4.51 24.58
N SER A 305 7.47 -3.82 24.93
CA SER A 305 6.34 -3.58 24.03
C SER A 305 6.60 -2.48 22.99
N ASP A 306 7.68 -1.72 23.12
CA ASP A 306 8.05 -0.67 22.19
C ASP A 306 8.83 -1.19 20.99
N TRP A 307 9.45 -2.35 21.15
CA TRP A 307 10.17 -3.01 20.05
C TRP A 307 9.18 -3.65 19.07
N GLY A 308 9.24 -3.28 17.81
CA GLY A 308 8.31 -3.78 16.81
C GLY A 308 6.91 -3.15 16.83
N LYS A 309 6.77 -1.95 17.39
CA LYS A 309 5.52 -1.20 17.48
C LYS A 309 5.40 -0.14 16.40
N GLU A 310 4.32 -0.18 15.62
CA GLU A 310 3.91 0.91 14.74
C GLU A 310 3.19 1.99 15.56
N TYR A 311 3.81 3.15 15.73
CA TYR A 311 3.27 4.20 16.59
C TYR A 311 2.16 5.03 15.92
N LEU A 312 2.29 5.33 14.63
CA LEU A 312 1.39 6.22 13.89
C LEU A 312 1.18 7.60 14.56
N ASP A 313 2.15 8.03 15.33
CA ASP A 313 2.12 9.23 16.17
C ASP A 313 3.51 9.88 16.22
N TYR A 314 3.61 11.07 16.80
CA TYR A 314 4.88 11.72 17.13
C TYR A 314 5.58 10.99 18.29
N LYS A 315 5.80 9.70 18.11
CA LYS A 315 6.50 8.80 19.05
C LYS A 315 7.40 7.86 18.28
N MET A 316 8.54 7.53 18.86
CA MET A 316 9.45 6.51 18.34
C MET A 316 10.26 5.88 19.46
N SER A 317 10.76 4.67 19.23
CA SER A 317 11.74 4.04 20.10
C SER A 317 13.19 4.30 19.65
N VAL A 318 14.11 4.25 20.59
CA VAL A 318 15.56 4.31 20.33
C VAL A 318 16.24 3.17 21.09
N ARG A 319 17.07 2.42 20.39
CA ARG A 319 17.81 1.30 20.97
C ARG A 319 19.29 1.36 20.61
N THR A 320 20.13 1.18 21.62
CA THR A 320 21.57 0.99 21.45
C THR A 320 21.86 -0.43 21.00
N VAL A 321 22.72 -0.57 19.98
CA VAL A 321 23.11 -1.88 19.43
C VAL A 321 24.62 -2.00 19.31
N ASP A 322 25.14 -3.25 19.37
CA ASP A 322 26.56 -3.55 19.20
C ASP A 322 26.87 -3.79 17.72
N GLY A 323 27.18 -2.71 17.01
CA GLY A 323 27.52 -2.74 15.59
C GLY A 323 26.39 -3.20 14.67
N LEU A 324 26.77 -3.40 13.40
CA LEU A 324 25.85 -3.83 12.34
C LEU A 324 25.16 -5.16 12.69
N GLY A 325 25.89 -6.14 13.28
CA GLY A 325 25.30 -7.43 13.64
C GLY A 325 24.16 -7.29 14.66
N GLY A 326 24.33 -6.44 15.68
CA GLY A 326 23.28 -6.15 16.66
C GLY A 326 22.06 -5.47 16.05
N ALA A 327 22.27 -4.59 15.05
CA ALA A 327 21.18 -3.96 14.30
C ALA A 327 20.40 -4.97 13.46
N LEU A 328 21.10 -5.83 12.72
CA LEU A 328 20.49 -6.90 11.90
C LEU A 328 19.69 -7.87 12.78
N ASP A 329 20.21 -8.28 13.91
CA ASP A 329 19.53 -9.14 14.87
C ASP A 329 18.25 -8.50 15.44
N HIS A 330 18.29 -7.19 15.73
CA HIS A 330 17.10 -6.47 16.19
C HIS A 330 16.05 -6.38 15.10
N ILE A 331 16.44 -5.94 13.90
CA ILE A 331 15.55 -5.84 12.76
C ILE A 331 14.90 -7.20 12.47
N ALA A 332 15.68 -8.27 12.39
CA ALA A 332 15.16 -9.61 12.11
C ALA A 332 14.05 -10.07 13.08
N ARG A 333 14.09 -9.61 14.35
CA ARG A 333 13.10 -9.98 15.38
C ARG A 333 11.87 -9.08 15.40
N HIS A 334 11.99 -7.83 14.98
CA HIS A 334 10.99 -6.80 15.23
C HIS A 334 10.43 -6.14 13.96
N THR A 335 11.00 -6.42 12.78
CA THR A 335 10.55 -5.85 11.52
C THR A 335 9.15 -6.32 11.14
N SER A 336 8.39 -5.42 10.53
CA SER A 336 7.18 -5.78 9.78
C SER A 336 7.46 -6.18 8.32
N HIS A 337 8.73 -6.23 7.91
CA HIS A 337 9.18 -6.42 6.52
C HIS A 337 8.76 -5.29 5.56
N HIS A 338 8.45 -4.09 6.09
CA HIS A 338 8.02 -2.96 5.26
C HIS A 338 9.22 -2.19 4.69
N SER A 339 9.90 -1.42 5.51
CA SER A 339 11.00 -0.54 5.06
C SER A 339 12.05 -0.38 6.15
N GLU A 340 13.30 -0.61 5.78
CA GLU A 340 14.44 -0.54 6.69
C GLU A 340 15.52 0.35 6.08
N SER A 341 16.22 1.12 6.91
CA SER A 341 17.25 2.06 6.46
C SER A 341 18.53 1.93 7.27
N ILE A 342 19.68 2.16 6.63
CA ILE A 342 20.98 2.35 7.26
C ILE A 342 21.53 3.74 6.88
N VAL A 343 22.15 4.41 7.85
CA VAL A 343 22.97 5.61 7.62
C VAL A 343 24.43 5.24 7.92
N ALA A 344 25.22 5.12 6.87
CA ALA A 344 26.64 4.69 6.95
C ALA A 344 27.45 5.27 5.79
N GLU A 345 28.70 5.61 6.04
CA GLU A 345 29.68 5.94 5.00
C GLU A 345 30.54 4.74 4.61
N ASP A 346 30.50 3.66 5.38
CA ASP A 346 31.14 2.39 5.04
C ASP A 346 30.30 1.63 4.00
N ALA A 347 30.87 1.49 2.79
CA ALA A 347 30.23 0.79 1.69
C ALA A 347 29.99 -0.70 1.96
N ASP A 348 30.86 -1.35 2.72
CA ASP A 348 30.68 -2.77 3.09
C ASP A 348 29.53 -2.94 4.10
N ALA A 349 29.40 -2.07 5.09
CA ALA A 349 28.25 -2.04 5.99
C ALA A 349 26.94 -1.84 5.21
N CYS A 350 26.89 -0.89 4.27
CA CYS A 350 25.75 -0.67 3.39
C CYS A 350 25.40 -1.89 2.55
N ARG A 351 26.39 -2.56 1.97
CA ARG A 351 26.23 -3.76 1.16
C ARG A 351 25.69 -4.93 1.99
N VAL A 352 26.27 -5.20 3.15
CA VAL A 352 25.84 -6.28 4.07
C VAL A 352 24.40 -6.01 4.54
N PHE A 353 24.10 -4.79 4.99
CA PHE A 353 22.74 -4.41 5.39
C PHE A 353 21.73 -4.66 4.26
N SER A 354 22.03 -4.23 3.04
CA SER A 354 21.14 -4.41 1.88
C SER A 354 20.93 -5.88 1.49
N GLN A 355 21.90 -6.75 1.76
CA GLN A 355 21.82 -8.17 1.46
C GLN A 355 21.08 -8.98 2.54
N GLU A 356 21.27 -8.64 3.81
CA GLU A 356 20.79 -9.45 4.93
C GLU A 356 19.41 -9.00 5.44
N VAL A 357 19.05 -7.74 5.27
CA VAL A 357 17.75 -7.24 5.71
C VAL A 357 16.62 -7.76 4.82
N ASP A 358 15.71 -8.53 5.42
CA ASP A 358 14.52 -9.06 4.75
C ASP A 358 13.34 -8.08 4.87
N ALA A 359 13.35 -7.02 4.07
CA ALA A 359 12.26 -6.05 3.97
C ALA A 359 11.85 -5.83 2.51
N ALA A 360 10.64 -5.27 2.29
CA ALA A 360 10.16 -4.91 0.97
C ALA A 360 10.99 -3.79 0.34
N CYS A 361 11.44 -2.83 1.17
CA CYS A 361 12.30 -1.73 0.74
C CYS A 361 13.47 -1.58 1.71
N VAL A 362 14.68 -1.57 1.19
CA VAL A 362 15.92 -1.38 1.97
C VAL A 362 16.65 -0.15 1.44
N TYR A 363 16.96 0.77 2.34
CA TYR A 363 17.52 2.06 2.02
C TYR A 363 18.93 2.23 2.57
N THR A 364 19.79 2.84 1.78
CA THR A 364 21.12 3.29 2.18
C THR A 364 21.18 4.81 2.10
N ASN A 365 21.43 5.48 3.22
CA ASN A 365 21.53 6.94 3.33
C ASN A 365 20.29 7.70 2.79
N LEU A 366 19.09 7.10 2.98
CA LEU A 366 17.80 7.68 2.63
C LEU A 366 16.75 7.36 3.71
N PRO A 367 15.76 8.24 3.93
CA PRO A 367 14.66 7.96 4.84
C PRO A 367 13.67 6.93 4.27
N THR A 368 13.10 6.10 5.14
CA THR A 368 12.01 5.15 4.81
C THR A 368 10.78 5.82 4.21
N ALA A 369 10.64 7.13 4.39
CA ALA A 369 9.57 7.98 3.86
C ALA A 369 9.46 7.97 2.33
N PHE A 370 10.45 7.46 1.60
CA PHE A 370 10.40 7.26 0.15
C PHE A 370 9.66 5.99 -0.29
N THR A 371 9.23 5.11 0.61
CA THR A 371 8.41 3.95 0.25
C THR A 371 7.00 4.41 -0.13
N ASP A 372 6.83 4.78 -1.38
CA ASP A 372 5.62 5.37 -1.93
C ASP A 372 5.63 5.21 -3.45
N GLY A 373 4.52 4.79 -4.06
CA GLY A 373 4.44 4.52 -5.50
C GLY A 373 4.73 5.76 -6.36
N GLY A 374 4.37 6.96 -5.89
CA GLY A 374 4.69 8.21 -6.57
C GLY A 374 6.20 8.49 -6.54
N GLN A 375 6.85 8.28 -5.37
CA GLN A 375 8.29 8.46 -5.21
C GLN A 375 9.12 7.42 -6.00
N PHE A 376 8.58 6.22 -6.18
CA PHE A 376 9.20 5.17 -7.01
C PHE A 376 8.98 5.37 -8.52
N GLY A 377 8.24 6.41 -8.90
CA GLY A 377 7.92 6.69 -10.31
C GLY A 377 6.84 5.77 -10.88
N PHE A 378 6.09 5.06 -10.04
CA PHE A 378 4.98 4.20 -10.46
C PHE A 378 3.69 4.96 -10.73
N GLY A 379 3.61 6.21 -10.30
CA GLY A 379 2.48 7.12 -10.53
C GLY A 379 1.27 6.90 -9.63
N ALA A 380 0.98 5.67 -9.21
CA ALA A 380 -0.11 5.31 -8.31
C ALA A 380 0.16 3.99 -7.62
N GLU A 381 -0.50 3.75 -6.47
CA GLU A 381 -0.41 2.47 -5.75
C GLU A 381 -1.72 2.13 -5.03
N ILE A 382 -2.03 0.84 -4.90
CA ILE A 382 -3.11 0.35 -4.03
C ILE A 382 -2.64 0.26 -2.57
N GLY A 383 -1.35 0.11 -2.34
CA GLY A 383 -0.72 0.01 -1.03
C GLY A 383 0.61 -0.69 -1.10
N ILE A 384 1.20 -0.94 0.08
CA ILE A 384 2.53 -1.53 0.18
C ILE A 384 2.40 -2.92 0.77
N SER A 385 2.81 -3.94 0.00
CA SER A 385 2.81 -5.32 0.47
C SER A 385 4.12 -5.67 1.16
N THR A 386 4.02 -6.34 2.30
CA THR A 386 5.17 -6.82 3.07
C THR A 386 5.41 -8.32 2.89
N GLN A 387 4.50 -9.03 2.21
CA GLN A 387 4.63 -10.47 1.98
C GLN A 387 5.63 -10.79 0.86
N LYS A 388 6.12 -12.04 0.84
CA LYS A 388 7.11 -12.51 -0.13
C LYS A 388 6.49 -13.07 -1.40
N LEU A 389 5.27 -13.57 -1.32
CA LEU A 389 4.59 -14.23 -2.43
C LEU A 389 3.80 -13.23 -3.25
N HIS A 390 4.05 -13.19 -4.55
CA HIS A 390 3.59 -12.30 -5.60
C HIS A 390 4.13 -10.86 -5.42
N ALA A 391 3.27 -9.87 -5.09
CA ALA A 391 3.71 -8.48 -4.97
C ALA A 391 4.39 -8.22 -3.62
N ARG A 392 5.49 -7.48 -3.63
CA ARG A 392 6.21 -7.01 -2.46
C ARG A 392 6.64 -5.55 -2.67
N GLY A 393 6.42 -4.69 -1.67
CA GLY A 393 6.64 -3.24 -1.80
C GLY A 393 5.41 -2.50 -2.32
N PRO A 394 5.59 -1.28 -2.88
CA PRO A 394 4.49 -0.50 -3.46
C PRO A 394 3.82 -1.25 -4.60
N MET A 395 2.50 -1.47 -4.48
CA MET A 395 1.70 -2.22 -5.46
C MET A 395 1.07 -1.26 -6.47
N ALA A 396 1.72 -1.11 -7.59
CA ALA A 396 1.29 -0.30 -8.73
C ALA A 396 0.57 -1.14 -9.80
N LEU A 397 0.50 -0.64 -11.02
CA LEU A 397 -0.17 -1.33 -12.14
C LEU A 397 0.43 -2.70 -12.48
N PRO A 398 1.78 -2.91 -12.52
CA PRO A 398 2.35 -4.22 -12.81
C PRO A 398 1.96 -5.29 -11.79
N GLU A 399 1.89 -4.91 -10.49
CA GLU A 399 1.58 -5.81 -9.39
C GLU A 399 0.10 -6.24 -9.39
N MET A 400 -0.75 -5.53 -10.14
CA MET A 400 -2.15 -5.92 -10.38
C MET A 400 -2.31 -6.85 -11.58
N THR A 401 -1.22 -7.48 -12.03
CA THR A 401 -1.22 -8.47 -13.11
C THR A 401 -0.53 -9.76 -12.67
N THR A 402 -0.86 -10.83 -13.35
CA THR A 402 -0.10 -12.08 -13.33
C THR A 402 0.44 -12.38 -14.74
N TYR A 403 0.85 -13.58 -15.01
CA TYR A 403 1.34 -13.94 -16.33
C TYR A 403 0.79 -15.28 -16.82
N LYS A 404 0.81 -15.46 -18.12
CA LYS A 404 0.62 -16.77 -18.76
C LYS A 404 1.74 -17.02 -19.79
N TYR A 405 1.91 -18.28 -20.16
CA TYR A 405 2.78 -18.66 -21.27
C TYR A 405 1.95 -18.77 -22.55
N VAL A 406 2.39 -18.07 -23.60
CA VAL A 406 1.89 -18.23 -24.96
C VAL A 406 2.94 -19.00 -25.75
N ILE A 407 2.56 -20.18 -26.21
CA ILE A 407 3.48 -21.13 -26.83
C ILE A 407 3.03 -21.32 -28.25
N SER A 408 3.94 -21.23 -29.21
CA SER A 408 3.71 -21.45 -30.63
C SER A 408 4.77 -22.38 -31.23
N GLY A 409 4.36 -23.16 -32.20
CA GLY A 409 5.19 -24.10 -32.90
C GLY A 409 4.64 -24.37 -34.31
N ASP A 410 5.23 -25.33 -35.02
CA ASP A 410 4.88 -25.77 -36.36
C ASP A 410 4.72 -27.29 -36.38
N GLY A 411 3.84 -27.82 -35.53
CA GLY A 411 3.48 -29.24 -35.48
C GLY A 411 4.46 -30.16 -34.72
N GLN A 412 5.36 -29.60 -33.89
CA GLN A 412 6.25 -30.41 -33.05
C GLN A 412 5.43 -31.26 -32.06
N THR A 413 5.84 -32.54 -31.93
CA THR A 413 5.29 -33.47 -30.96
C THR A 413 6.31 -33.80 -29.87
N ARG A 414 5.85 -34.31 -28.76
CA ARG A 414 6.67 -34.84 -27.68
C ARG A 414 6.62 -36.35 -27.72
N ASP A 415 7.80 -37.01 -27.71
CA ASP A 415 7.95 -38.45 -27.58
C ASP A 415 7.48 -38.96 -26.22
#